data_a4bed55814daf5744f982cb42a677368
#
_entry.id   a4bed55814daf5744f982cb42a677368
#
_cell.length_a   1.000
_cell.length_b   1.000
_cell.length_c   1.000
_cell.angle_alpha   90.00
_cell.angle_beta   90.00
_cell.angle_gamma   90.00
#
_symmetry.space_group_name_H-M   'P 1'
#
loop_
_entity.id
_entity.type
_entity.pdbx_description
1 polymer ?
#
loop_
_entity_poly.entity_id
_entity_poly.type
_entity_poly.pdbx_seq_one_letter_code
_entity_poly.pdbx_strand_id
1 'polypeptide(L)'
;MDNKAIANRFARLAALMEVRGDDPFRLRSYRNASEAIEVWPTPLEQIAAEEGAAGLQSIPGVGKAIAGKVLELLETGTFNAWEKITAETPASVLDLMELPGIGPKTAALLHQKHKVSSLDELRKFVAAGGLEMVDGIGPKSADRIKESLGL
;
A
#
# COMPACT_ATOMS: atom_id res chain seq x y z
N MET A 1 -10.32 0.62 -15.85
CA MET A 1 -9.34 0.06 -14.87
C MET A 1 -9.50 -1.47 -14.84
N ASP A 2 -8.43 -2.19 -15.08
CA ASP A 2 -8.49 -3.65 -15.09
C ASP A 2 -8.42 -4.25 -13.67
N ASN A 3 -8.65 -5.56 -13.58
CA ASN A 3 -8.68 -6.24 -12.29
C ASN A 3 -7.33 -6.14 -11.55
N LYS A 4 -6.22 -6.19 -12.25
CA LYS A 4 -4.89 -6.03 -11.65
C LYS A 4 -4.71 -4.65 -11.02
N ALA A 5 -5.17 -3.61 -11.71
CA ALA A 5 -5.09 -2.25 -11.19
C ALA A 5 -5.97 -2.05 -9.95
N ILE A 6 -7.18 -2.63 -9.97
CA ILE A 6 -8.08 -2.59 -8.81
C ILE A 6 -7.45 -3.35 -7.64
N ALA A 7 -6.98 -4.56 -7.88
CA ALA A 7 -6.32 -5.39 -6.87
C ALA A 7 -5.11 -4.67 -6.27
N ASN A 8 -4.29 -4.05 -7.10
CA ASN A 8 -3.12 -3.31 -6.64
C ASN A 8 -3.50 -2.14 -5.71
N ARG A 9 -4.59 -1.43 -6.01
CA ARG A 9 -5.04 -0.34 -5.15
C ARG A 9 -5.38 -0.86 -3.75
N PHE A 10 -6.07 -1.98 -3.64
CA PHE A 10 -6.41 -2.57 -2.34
C PHE A 10 -5.18 -3.15 -1.63
N ALA A 11 -4.25 -3.75 -2.36
CA ALA A 11 -2.99 -4.23 -1.78
C ALA A 11 -2.16 -3.08 -1.20
N ARG A 12 -2.09 -1.96 -1.91
CA ARG A 12 -1.38 -0.76 -1.45
C ARG A 12 -2.07 -0.12 -0.25
N LEU A 13 -3.41 -0.11 -0.25
CA LEU A 13 -4.17 0.37 0.90
C LEU A 13 -3.83 -0.45 2.15
N ALA A 14 -3.84 -1.77 2.04
CA ALA A 14 -3.49 -2.66 3.15
C ALA A 14 -2.04 -2.43 3.62
N ALA A 15 -1.11 -2.25 2.69
CA ALA A 15 0.30 -2.00 3.02
C ALA A 15 0.48 -0.68 3.78
N LEU A 16 -0.22 0.39 3.37
CA LEU A 16 -0.18 1.67 4.09
C LEU A 16 -0.81 1.54 5.48
N MET A 17 -1.89 0.78 5.61
CA MET A 17 -2.51 0.50 6.90
C MET A 17 -1.54 -0.23 7.83
N GLU A 18 -0.76 -1.17 7.30
CA GLU A 18 0.25 -1.89 8.07
C GLU A 18 1.36 -0.94 8.55
N VAL A 19 1.84 -0.05 7.69
CA VAL A 19 2.83 0.97 8.05
C VAL A 19 2.30 1.84 9.20
N ARG A 20 1.02 2.19 9.17
CA ARG A 20 0.38 3.01 10.22
C ARG A 20 0.10 2.23 11.50
N GLY A 21 0.13 0.92 11.46
CA GLY A 21 -0.23 0.09 12.60
C GLY A 21 -1.75 -0.02 12.81
N ASP A 22 -2.52 0.10 11.75
CA ASP A 22 -3.98 -0.03 11.78
C ASP A 22 -4.41 -1.47 12.07
N ASP A 23 -5.72 -1.67 12.32
CA ASP A 23 -6.31 -2.95 12.69
C ASP A 23 -5.91 -4.08 11.72
N PRO A 24 -5.23 -5.15 12.20
CA PRO A 24 -4.80 -6.26 11.37
C PRO A 24 -5.95 -7.01 10.66
N PHE A 25 -7.12 -7.07 11.27
CA PHE A 25 -8.28 -7.74 10.66
C PHE A 25 -8.77 -6.96 9.44
N ARG A 26 -8.77 -5.64 9.54
CA ARG A 26 -9.20 -4.77 8.47
C ARG A 26 -8.26 -4.82 7.28
N LEU A 27 -6.96 -4.72 7.51
CA LEU A 27 -5.99 -4.80 6.43
C LEU A 27 -5.97 -6.19 5.78
N ARG A 28 -6.21 -7.24 6.56
CA ARG A 28 -6.31 -8.60 6.02
C ARG A 28 -7.50 -8.73 5.06
N SER A 29 -8.63 -8.11 5.40
CA SER A 29 -9.80 -8.09 4.52
C SER A 29 -9.48 -7.46 3.15
N TYR A 30 -8.72 -6.39 3.14
CA TYR A 30 -8.29 -5.75 1.90
C TYR A 30 -7.29 -6.62 1.12
N ARG A 31 -6.38 -7.31 1.80
CA ARG A 31 -5.45 -8.25 1.16
C ARG A 31 -6.19 -9.42 0.52
N ASN A 32 -7.15 -10.00 1.24
CA ASN A 32 -7.95 -11.10 0.72
C ASN A 32 -8.74 -10.68 -0.51
N ALA A 33 -9.35 -9.50 -0.47
CA ALA A 33 -10.08 -8.94 -1.61
C ALA A 33 -9.13 -8.71 -2.79
N SER A 34 -7.95 -8.14 -2.56
CA SER A 34 -6.96 -7.90 -3.59
C SER A 34 -6.57 -9.20 -4.31
N GLU A 35 -6.27 -10.25 -3.54
CA GLU A 35 -5.90 -11.56 -4.09
C GLU A 35 -7.02 -12.17 -4.94
N ALA A 36 -8.25 -12.10 -4.45
CA ALA A 36 -9.42 -12.63 -5.16
C ALA A 36 -9.69 -11.86 -6.46
N ILE A 37 -9.59 -10.55 -6.42
CA ILE A 37 -9.82 -9.68 -7.59
C ILE A 37 -8.76 -9.90 -8.66
N GLU A 38 -7.50 -10.04 -8.25
CA GLU A 38 -6.39 -10.21 -9.19
C GLU A 38 -6.57 -11.43 -10.09
N VAL A 39 -7.09 -12.52 -9.54
CA VAL A 39 -7.27 -13.78 -10.28
C VAL A 39 -8.69 -13.98 -10.81
N TRP A 40 -9.59 -13.01 -10.57
CA TRP A 40 -10.97 -13.16 -11.01
C TRP A 40 -11.06 -13.14 -12.54
N PRO A 41 -11.76 -14.12 -13.14
CA PRO A 41 -11.75 -14.28 -14.60
C PRO A 41 -12.55 -13.20 -15.36
N THR A 42 -13.56 -12.61 -14.72
CA THR A 42 -14.39 -11.59 -15.35
C THR A 42 -13.96 -10.20 -14.92
N PRO A 43 -13.82 -9.25 -15.86
CA PRO A 43 -13.51 -7.86 -15.47
C PRO A 43 -14.55 -7.31 -14.50
N LEU A 44 -14.10 -6.73 -13.40
CA LEU A 44 -14.99 -6.15 -12.40
C LEU A 44 -15.81 -4.99 -12.98
N GLU A 45 -15.24 -4.28 -13.92
CA GLU A 45 -15.93 -3.21 -14.63
C GLU A 45 -17.20 -3.72 -15.34
N GLN A 46 -17.11 -4.90 -15.96
CA GLN A 46 -18.24 -5.56 -16.59
C GLN A 46 -19.28 -6.01 -15.55
N ILE A 47 -18.83 -6.65 -14.47
CA ILE A 47 -19.73 -7.10 -13.40
C ILE A 47 -20.48 -5.90 -12.79
N ALA A 48 -19.76 -4.82 -12.53
CA ALA A 48 -20.37 -3.58 -11.98
C ALA A 48 -21.41 -3.00 -12.93
N ALA A 49 -21.15 -2.99 -14.25
CA ALA A 49 -22.07 -2.47 -15.24
C ALA A 49 -23.34 -3.34 -15.39
N GLU A 50 -23.19 -4.65 -15.33
CA GLU A 50 -24.29 -5.59 -15.56
C GLU A 50 -25.09 -5.90 -14.28
N GLU A 51 -24.41 -6.01 -13.14
CA GLU A 51 -25.01 -6.52 -11.90
C GLU A 51 -24.82 -5.59 -10.69
N GLY A 52 -24.03 -4.53 -10.83
CA GLY A 52 -23.79 -3.57 -9.75
C GLY A 52 -23.08 -4.17 -8.55
N ALA A 53 -23.34 -3.61 -7.38
CA ALA A 53 -22.70 -4.05 -6.12
C ALA A 53 -23.00 -5.52 -5.79
N ALA A 54 -24.21 -5.99 -6.07
CA ALA A 54 -24.60 -7.37 -5.79
C ALA A 54 -23.71 -8.39 -6.53
N GLY A 55 -23.42 -8.10 -7.81
CA GLY A 55 -22.54 -8.96 -8.61
C GLY A 55 -21.11 -8.97 -8.08
N LEU A 56 -20.61 -7.84 -7.64
CA LEU A 56 -19.27 -7.74 -7.05
C LEU A 56 -19.19 -8.52 -5.74
N GLN A 57 -20.26 -8.56 -4.97
CA GLN A 57 -20.30 -9.30 -3.71
C GLN A 57 -20.31 -10.82 -3.88
N SER A 58 -20.54 -11.32 -5.08
CA SER A 58 -20.42 -12.77 -5.35
C SER A 58 -18.96 -13.22 -5.43
N ILE A 59 -18.02 -12.30 -5.51
CA ILE A 59 -16.59 -12.62 -5.48
C ILE A 59 -16.20 -12.93 -4.02
N PRO A 60 -15.64 -14.12 -3.74
CA PRO A 60 -15.21 -14.46 -2.38
C PRO A 60 -14.20 -13.43 -1.86
N GLY A 61 -14.43 -12.91 -0.66
CA GLY A 61 -13.60 -11.88 -0.07
C GLY A 61 -14.03 -10.45 -0.38
N VAL A 62 -15.02 -10.28 -1.25
CA VAL A 62 -15.58 -8.95 -1.57
C VAL A 62 -16.94 -8.81 -0.90
N GLY A 63 -16.97 -8.15 0.24
CA GLY A 63 -18.20 -7.84 0.95
C GLY A 63 -18.81 -6.53 0.47
N LYS A 64 -19.89 -6.11 1.14
CA LYS A 64 -20.63 -4.89 0.80
C LYS A 64 -19.74 -3.65 0.81
N ALA A 65 -18.92 -3.49 1.83
CA ALA A 65 -18.05 -2.31 1.97
C ALA A 65 -17.01 -2.23 0.85
N ILE A 66 -16.37 -3.35 0.53
CA ILE A 66 -15.37 -3.40 -0.52
C ILE A 66 -16.02 -3.24 -1.90
N ALA A 67 -17.18 -3.84 -2.12
CA ALA A 67 -17.94 -3.65 -3.36
C ALA A 67 -18.26 -2.17 -3.59
N GLY A 68 -18.65 -1.45 -2.55
CA GLY A 68 -18.89 -0.01 -2.62
C GLY A 68 -17.63 0.77 -3.02
N LYS A 69 -16.49 0.39 -2.47
CA LYS A 69 -15.20 1.01 -2.82
C LYS A 69 -14.80 0.72 -4.26
N VAL A 70 -15.06 -0.49 -4.75
CA VAL A 70 -14.80 -0.84 -6.15
C VAL A 70 -15.64 0.02 -7.09
N LEU A 71 -16.93 0.19 -6.78
CA LEU A 71 -17.83 1.03 -7.59
C LEU A 71 -17.33 2.48 -7.62
N GLU A 72 -16.95 3.02 -6.47
CA GLU A 72 -16.43 4.38 -6.38
C GLU A 72 -15.13 4.52 -7.18
N LEU A 73 -14.23 3.54 -7.05
CA LEU A 73 -12.97 3.51 -7.78
C LEU A 73 -13.18 3.49 -9.30
N LEU A 74 -14.12 2.67 -9.77
CA LEU A 74 -14.44 2.58 -11.21
C LEU A 74 -15.07 3.87 -11.73
N GLU A 75 -15.86 4.53 -10.91
CA GLU A 75 -16.56 5.77 -11.29
C GLU A 75 -15.65 6.99 -11.25
N THR A 76 -14.84 7.12 -10.20
CA THR A 76 -14.06 8.35 -9.93
C THR A 76 -12.56 8.20 -10.05
N GLY A 77 -12.05 6.99 -10.14
CA GLY A 77 -10.61 6.71 -10.13
C GLY A 77 -9.99 6.64 -8.74
N THR A 78 -10.79 6.84 -7.70
CA THR A 78 -10.33 6.82 -6.30
C THR A 78 -11.48 6.43 -5.37
N PHE A 79 -11.22 6.34 -4.08
CA PHE A 79 -12.26 6.18 -3.05
C PHE A 79 -11.81 6.83 -1.75
N ASN A 80 -12.78 7.16 -0.92
CA ASN A 80 -12.55 7.98 0.27
C ASN A 80 -11.49 7.43 1.23
N ALA A 81 -11.50 6.13 1.49
CA ALA A 81 -10.50 5.52 2.39
C ALA A 81 -9.07 5.68 1.85
N TRP A 82 -8.88 5.56 0.54
CA TRP A 82 -7.59 5.79 -0.11
C TRP A 82 -7.14 7.25 0.04
N GLU A 83 -8.04 8.19 -0.22
CA GLU A 83 -7.75 9.62 -0.11
C GLU A 83 -7.37 10.00 1.33
N LYS A 84 -8.08 9.45 2.31
CA LYS A 84 -7.78 9.71 3.73
C LYS A 84 -6.41 9.19 4.14
N ILE A 85 -6.10 7.96 3.79
CA ILE A 85 -4.83 7.36 4.21
C ILE A 85 -3.64 8.02 3.52
N THR A 86 -3.77 8.36 2.24
CA THR A 86 -2.67 8.98 1.48
C THR A 86 -2.46 10.44 1.83
N ALA A 87 -3.46 11.10 2.40
CA ALA A 87 -3.30 12.45 2.93
C ALA A 87 -2.38 12.47 4.16
N GLU A 88 -2.42 11.43 4.99
CA GLU A 88 -1.60 11.32 6.20
C GLU A 88 -0.28 10.57 5.94
N THR A 89 -0.33 9.53 5.12
CA THR A 89 0.83 8.69 4.80
C THR A 89 0.93 8.58 3.28
N PRO A 90 1.81 9.37 2.65
CA PRO A 90 1.92 9.36 1.18
C PRO A 90 2.19 7.97 0.63
N ALA A 91 1.60 7.64 -0.51
CA ALA A 91 1.78 6.34 -1.14
C ALA A 91 3.25 6.04 -1.45
N SER A 92 4.07 7.06 -1.66
CA SER A 92 5.52 6.94 -1.89
C SER A 92 6.27 6.28 -0.73
N VAL A 93 5.70 6.25 0.47
CA VAL A 93 6.28 5.54 1.62
C VAL A 93 6.43 4.05 1.32
N LEU A 94 5.54 3.49 0.49
CA LEU A 94 5.61 2.08 0.10
C LEU A 94 6.86 1.77 -0.74
N ASP A 95 7.40 2.75 -1.45
CA ASP A 95 8.61 2.57 -2.25
C ASP A 95 9.83 2.30 -1.36
N LEU A 96 9.82 2.81 -0.12
CA LEU A 96 10.89 2.56 0.85
C LEU A 96 10.98 1.07 1.20
N MET A 97 9.84 0.40 1.22
CA MET A 97 9.76 -1.02 1.58
C MET A 97 10.26 -1.96 0.48
N GLU A 98 10.51 -1.46 -0.71
CA GLU A 98 11.13 -2.22 -1.79
C GLU A 98 12.61 -2.47 -1.53
N LEU A 99 13.22 -1.68 -0.65
CA LEU A 99 14.62 -1.84 -0.31
C LEU A 99 14.80 -2.95 0.72
N PRO A 100 15.88 -3.76 0.60
CA PRO A 100 16.15 -4.82 1.55
C PRO A 100 16.37 -4.27 2.96
N GLY A 101 15.72 -4.88 3.94
CA GLY A 101 15.82 -4.48 5.33
C GLY A 101 14.86 -3.39 5.78
N ILE A 102 14.04 -2.85 4.87
CA ILE A 102 13.02 -1.86 5.23
C ILE A 102 11.64 -2.52 5.18
N GLY A 103 11.13 -2.89 6.34
CA GLY A 103 9.76 -3.38 6.51
C GLY A 103 8.82 -2.27 6.96
N PRO A 104 7.55 -2.63 7.29
CA PRO A 104 6.54 -1.66 7.71
C PRO A 104 6.96 -0.79 8.91
N LYS A 105 7.56 -1.38 9.92
CA LYS A 105 7.99 -0.64 11.12
C LYS A 105 9.08 0.38 10.82
N THR A 106 10.07 -0.02 10.02
CA THR A 106 11.16 0.87 9.63
C THR A 106 10.65 1.99 8.72
N ALA A 107 9.76 1.65 7.77
CA ALA A 107 9.12 2.65 6.92
C ALA A 107 8.33 3.67 7.74
N ALA A 108 7.61 3.20 8.76
CA ALA A 108 6.87 4.06 9.69
C ALA A 108 7.80 5.01 10.45
N LEU A 109 8.92 4.51 10.96
CA LEU A 109 9.93 5.33 11.65
C LEU A 109 10.53 6.39 10.74
N LEU A 110 10.92 6.00 9.52
CA LEU A 110 11.47 6.91 8.53
C LEU A 110 10.49 8.04 8.23
N HIS A 111 9.23 7.69 8.00
CA HIS A 111 8.20 8.67 7.69
C HIS A 111 7.85 9.56 8.87
N GLN A 112 7.53 8.96 10.01
CA GLN A 112 7.00 9.70 11.17
C GLN A 112 8.07 10.47 11.94
N LYS A 113 9.22 9.84 12.19
CA LYS A 113 10.28 10.43 13.01
C LYS A 113 11.28 11.25 12.19
N HIS A 114 11.64 10.76 11.01
CA HIS A 114 12.71 11.36 10.22
C HIS A 114 12.22 12.14 9.00
N LYS A 115 10.91 12.18 8.77
CA LYS A 115 10.28 12.93 7.66
C LYS A 115 10.72 12.46 6.28
N VAL A 116 11.02 11.17 6.15
CA VAL A 116 11.42 10.54 4.89
C VAL A 116 10.21 9.79 4.31
N SER A 117 9.69 10.27 3.18
CA SER A 117 8.47 9.75 2.56
C SER A 117 8.66 9.27 1.12
N SER A 118 9.87 9.33 0.59
CA SER A 118 10.15 8.92 -0.79
C SER A 118 11.58 8.41 -0.92
N LEU A 119 11.87 7.73 -2.02
CA LEU A 119 13.24 7.25 -2.31
C LEU A 119 14.22 8.41 -2.46
N ASP A 120 13.80 9.51 -3.06
CA ASP A 120 14.66 10.70 -3.20
C ASP A 120 15.01 11.28 -1.84
N GLU A 121 14.02 11.41 -0.96
CA GLU A 121 14.26 11.89 0.41
C GLU A 121 15.12 10.91 1.19
N LEU A 122 14.92 9.61 1.01
CA LEU A 122 15.73 8.58 1.65
C LEU A 122 17.19 8.69 1.20
N ARG A 123 17.43 8.86 -0.09
CA ARG A 123 18.78 9.01 -0.64
C ARG A 123 19.52 10.18 0.01
N LYS A 124 18.87 11.32 0.14
CA LYS A 124 19.43 12.50 0.81
C LYS A 124 19.70 12.24 2.28
N PHE A 125 18.77 11.59 2.95
CA PHE A 125 18.88 11.24 4.37
C PHE A 125 20.07 10.31 4.62
N VAL A 126 20.22 9.28 3.79
CA VAL A 126 21.31 8.31 3.88
C VAL A 126 22.65 8.97 3.56
N ALA A 127 22.71 9.81 2.54
CA ALA A 127 23.93 10.54 2.17
C ALA A 127 24.42 11.46 3.29
N ALA A 128 23.49 11.97 4.11
CA ALA A 128 23.80 12.81 5.26
C ALA A 128 24.16 12.01 6.53
N GLY A 129 24.23 10.67 6.43
CA GLY A 129 24.54 9.81 7.59
C GLY A 129 23.35 9.45 8.46
N GLY A 130 22.13 9.64 7.96
CA GLY A 130 20.92 9.47 8.74
C GLY A 130 20.60 8.05 9.18
N LEU A 131 21.07 7.04 8.47
CA LEU A 131 20.76 5.62 8.82
C LEU A 131 21.23 5.23 10.21
N GLU A 132 22.31 5.83 10.68
CA GLU A 132 22.84 5.56 12.02
C GLU A 132 21.89 6.04 13.13
N MET A 133 20.98 6.95 12.79
CA MET A 133 20.01 7.52 13.72
C MET A 133 18.71 6.74 13.78
N VAL A 134 18.53 5.75 12.89
CA VAL A 134 17.30 4.98 12.80
C VAL A 134 17.39 3.72 13.65
N ASP A 135 16.48 3.61 14.62
CA ASP A 135 16.41 2.43 15.47
C ASP A 135 16.04 1.19 14.64
N GLY A 136 16.69 0.08 14.92
CA GLY A 136 16.41 -1.19 14.24
C GLY A 136 17.19 -1.42 12.95
N ILE A 137 17.98 -0.46 12.50
CA ILE A 137 18.87 -0.63 11.35
C ILE A 137 20.29 -0.84 11.85
N GLY A 138 20.79 -2.10 11.73
CA GLY A 138 22.16 -2.42 12.06
C GLY A 138 23.12 -2.12 10.90
N PRO A 139 24.45 -2.30 11.12
CA PRO A 139 25.46 -2.01 10.10
C PRO A 139 25.26 -2.77 8.78
N LYS A 140 24.88 -4.03 8.84
CA LYS A 140 24.66 -4.86 7.64
C LYS A 140 23.46 -4.36 6.83
N SER A 141 22.36 -4.04 7.51
CA SER A 141 21.17 -3.50 6.85
C SER A 141 21.46 -2.13 6.26
N ALA A 142 22.20 -1.28 6.97
CA ALA A 142 22.60 0.03 6.48
C ALA A 142 23.43 -0.09 5.19
N ASP A 143 24.40 -1.02 5.15
CA ASP A 143 25.22 -1.25 3.97
C ASP A 143 24.40 -1.72 2.78
N ARG A 144 23.43 -2.60 2.99
CA ARG A 144 22.52 -3.09 1.95
C ARG A 144 21.67 -1.96 1.38
N ILE A 145 21.16 -1.10 2.25
CA ILE A 145 20.35 0.04 1.84
C ILE A 145 21.19 1.00 0.99
N LYS A 146 22.39 1.32 1.44
CA LYS A 146 23.32 2.19 0.70
C LYS A 146 23.63 1.61 -0.67
N GLU A 147 23.94 0.33 -0.75
CA GLU A 147 24.22 -0.35 -1.99
C GLU A 147 23.03 -0.28 -2.95
N SER A 148 21.82 -0.55 -2.45
CA SER A 148 20.59 -0.49 -3.24
C SER A 148 20.30 0.90 -3.77
N LEU A 149 20.74 1.95 -3.06
CA LEU A 149 20.57 3.34 -3.48
C LEU A 149 21.72 3.84 -4.36
N GLY A 150 22.75 3.03 -4.59
CA GLY A 150 23.93 3.44 -5.35
C GLY A 150 24.86 4.38 -4.61
N LEU A 151 24.86 4.30 -3.31
CA LEU A 151 25.69 5.16 -2.44
C LEU A 151 26.91 4.44 -1.86
#